data_0da30c0e1920070c68047135ec52cd26
#
_entry.id   0da30c0e1920070c68047135ec52cd26
#
_cell.length_a   1.000
_cell.length_b   1.000
_cell.length_c   1.000
_cell.angle_alpha   90.00
_cell.angle_beta   90.00
_cell.angle_gamma   90.00
#
_symmetry.space_group_name_H-M   'P 1'
#
loop_
_entity.id
_entity.type
_entity.pdbx_description
1 polymer ?
#
loop_
_entity_poly.entity_id
_entity_poly.type
_entity_poly.pdbx_seq_one_letter_code
_entity_poly.pdbx_strand_id
1 'polypeptide(L)'
;IGNQIVTGILNEYIGRVALNVSRSVSLSPIVSQGLIQLEPDGIQRYAESVREATGASFVVVGDYEGKRYSHPVPERIGKYMVGGDNERALVQGQSYVSIAVGTLGPSLRGKVPIFSSGGEILGVVSVGYLIETVQDVIQPYQQRLLFWILGLFAVGALGTWFIAREVKRSIFGLEPYEIAGLYR
;
A
#
# COMPACT_ATOMS: atom_id res chain seq x y z
N ILE A 1 -12.95 8.23 11.73
CA ILE A 1 -12.02 7.52 12.62
C ILE A 1 -11.61 6.17 11.99
N GLY A 2 -12.54 5.32 11.54
CA GLY A 2 -12.23 4.00 10.95
C GLY A 2 -11.31 4.06 9.72
N ASN A 3 -11.51 5.02 8.83
CA ASN A 3 -10.74 5.14 7.59
C ASN A 3 -9.27 5.53 7.84
N GLN A 4 -8.99 6.36 8.84
CA GLN A 4 -7.63 6.75 9.22
C GLN A 4 -6.84 5.59 9.84
N ILE A 5 -7.49 4.73 10.61
CA ILE A 5 -6.86 3.56 11.23
C ILE A 5 -6.47 2.54 10.15
N VAL A 6 -7.38 2.23 9.22
CA VAL A 6 -7.12 1.29 8.12
C VAL A 6 -5.99 1.80 7.23
N THR A 7 -6.00 3.09 6.87
CA THR A 7 -4.94 3.71 6.07
C THR A 7 -3.59 3.66 6.80
N GLY A 8 -3.57 3.88 8.11
CA GLY A 8 -2.36 3.80 8.93
C GLY A 8 -1.74 2.40 8.93
N ILE A 9 -2.56 1.36 9.17
CA ILE A 9 -2.12 -0.04 9.18
C ILE A 9 -1.59 -0.45 7.80
N LEU A 10 -2.29 -0.04 6.74
CA LEU A 10 -1.89 -0.37 5.38
C LEU A 10 -0.58 0.31 4.99
N ASN A 11 -0.40 1.58 5.32
CA ASN A 11 0.84 2.30 5.07
C ASN A 11 2.01 1.67 5.84
N GLU A 12 1.80 1.23 7.07
CA GLU A 12 2.81 0.51 7.83
C GLU A 12 3.18 -0.82 7.18
N TYR A 13 2.19 -1.59 6.71
CA TYR A 13 2.42 -2.85 6.02
C TYR A 13 3.19 -2.66 4.71
N ILE A 14 2.73 -1.73 3.85
CA ILE A 14 3.38 -1.42 2.56
C ILE A 14 4.79 -0.87 2.80
N GLY A 15 4.97 -0.02 3.81
CA GLY A 15 6.29 0.49 4.19
C GLY A 15 7.26 -0.62 4.57
N ARG A 16 6.81 -1.62 5.33
CA ARG A 16 7.62 -2.80 5.66
C ARG A 16 7.93 -3.65 4.43
N VAL A 17 6.98 -3.84 3.53
CA VAL A 17 7.23 -4.54 2.25
C VAL A 17 8.28 -3.80 1.43
N ALA A 18 8.12 -2.49 1.24
CA ALA A 18 9.09 -1.65 0.52
C ALA A 18 10.49 -1.74 1.14
N LEU A 19 10.59 -1.69 2.48
CA LEU A 19 11.85 -1.80 3.19
C LEU A 19 12.52 -3.17 3.01
N ASN A 20 11.73 -4.26 3.07
CA ASN A 20 12.24 -5.61 2.91
C ASN A 20 12.73 -5.86 1.48
N VAL A 21 11.99 -5.39 0.46
CA VAL A 21 12.43 -5.48 -0.93
C VAL A 21 13.70 -4.64 -1.14
N SER A 22 13.77 -3.41 -0.60
CA SER A 22 14.97 -2.58 -0.66
C SER A 22 16.18 -3.29 -0.04
N ARG A 23 15.99 -3.97 1.10
CA ARG A 23 17.04 -4.74 1.76
C ARG A 23 17.51 -5.91 0.92
N SER A 24 16.60 -6.65 0.29
CA SER A 24 16.95 -7.75 -0.62
C SER A 24 17.76 -7.24 -1.82
N VAL A 25 17.38 -6.10 -2.38
CA VAL A 25 18.11 -5.49 -3.50
C VAL A 25 19.49 -4.98 -3.07
N SER A 26 19.59 -4.36 -1.88
CA SER A 26 20.88 -3.82 -1.38
C SER A 26 21.93 -4.91 -1.11
N LEU A 27 21.51 -6.14 -0.83
CA LEU A 27 22.39 -7.28 -0.58
C LEU A 27 22.82 -7.99 -1.87
N SER A 28 22.27 -7.61 -3.02
CA SER A 28 22.59 -8.27 -4.31
C SER A 28 24.01 -7.92 -4.77
N PRO A 29 24.84 -8.92 -5.09
CA PRO A 29 26.15 -8.68 -5.67
C PRO A 29 26.12 -7.91 -6.99
N ILE A 30 25.02 -8.06 -7.78
CA ILE A 30 24.83 -7.31 -9.03
C ILE A 30 24.81 -5.80 -8.76
N VAL A 31 24.17 -5.39 -7.65
CA VAL A 31 24.05 -3.99 -7.27
C VAL A 31 25.37 -3.43 -6.75
N SER A 32 26.00 -4.11 -5.80
CA SER A 32 27.27 -3.61 -5.22
C SER A 32 28.43 -3.61 -6.25
N GLN A 33 28.56 -4.67 -7.06
CA GLN A 33 29.57 -4.74 -8.11
C GLN A 33 29.30 -3.73 -9.23
N GLY A 34 28.05 -3.60 -9.66
CA GLY A 34 27.66 -2.63 -10.69
C GLY A 34 27.93 -1.17 -10.27
N LEU A 35 27.75 -0.83 -8.98
CA LEU A 35 28.12 0.50 -8.46
C LEU A 35 29.64 0.69 -8.46
N ILE A 36 30.43 -0.32 -8.06
CA ILE A 36 31.91 -0.24 -8.04
C ILE A 36 32.44 -0.12 -9.49
N GLN A 37 31.86 -0.84 -10.43
CA GLN A 37 32.27 -0.85 -11.83
C GLN A 37 31.71 0.31 -12.65
N LEU A 38 30.81 1.11 -12.06
CA LEU A 38 30.10 2.21 -12.70
C LEU A 38 29.25 1.74 -13.88
N GLU A 39 28.70 0.53 -13.82
CA GLU A 39 27.89 -0.10 -14.87
C GLU A 39 26.39 -0.10 -14.52
N PRO A 40 25.59 0.82 -15.07
CA PRO A 40 24.17 0.91 -14.75
C PRO A 40 23.32 -0.20 -15.38
N ASP A 41 23.71 -0.76 -16.53
CA ASP A 41 22.85 -1.68 -17.31
C ASP A 41 22.49 -2.96 -16.56
N GLY A 42 23.43 -3.53 -15.84
CA GLY A 42 23.21 -4.72 -15.01
C GLY A 42 22.25 -4.41 -13.84
N ILE A 43 22.47 -3.27 -13.19
CA ILE A 43 21.64 -2.78 -12.08
C ILE A 43 20.22 -2.49 -12.58
N GLN A 44 20.06 -1.81 -13.72
CA GLN A 44 18.77 -1.47 -14.30
C GLN A 44 17.95 -2.73 -14.60
N ARG A 45 18.51 -3.71 -15.31
CA ARG A 45 17.80 -4.97 -15.63
C ARG A 45 17.36 -5.71 -14.36
N TYR A 46 18.23 -5.78 -13.36
CA TYR A 46 17.92 -6.41 -12.10
C TYR A 46 16.83 -5.66 -11.34
N ALA A 47 16.94 -4.35 -11.23
CA ALA A 47 15.94 -3.50 -10.56
C ALA A 47 14.55 -3.61 -11.20
N GLU A 48 14.47 -3.64 -12.56
CA GLU A 48 13.20 -3.83 -13.26
C GLU A 48 12.62 -5.22 -13.03
N SER A 49 13.43 -6.29 -13.05
CA SER A 49 12.93 -7.63 -12.73
C SER A 49 12.35 -7.72 -11.31
N VAL A 50 12.98 -7.06 -10.34
CA VAL A 50 12.45 -6.99 -8.97
C VAL A 50 11.18 -6.15 -8.92
N ARG A 51 11.14 -5.01 -9.62
CA ARG A 51 9.96 -4.14 -9.68
C ARG A 51 8.73 -4.90 -10.20
N GLU A 52 8.89 -5.62 -11.31
CA GLU A 52 7.83 -6.43 -11.91
C GLU A 52 7.38 -7.58 -10.98
N ALA A 53 8.34 -8.29 -10.40
CA ALA A 53 8.05 -9.41 -9.51
C ALA A 53 7.33 -9.01 -8.21
N THR A 54 7.58 -7.79 -7.71
CA THR A 54 7.04 -7.29 -6.42
C THR A 54 5.85 -6.37 -6.56
N GLY A 55 5.50 -5.93 -7.78
CA GLY A 55 4.47 -4.93 -8.03
C GLY A 55 4.84 -3.54 -7.50
N ALA A 56 6.12 -3.28 -7.20
CA ALA A 56 6.58 -1.97 -6.79
C ALA A 56 6.40 -0.95 -7.91
N SER A 57 6.07 0.29 -7.58
CA SER A 57 5.96 1.37 -8.56
C SER A 57 7.33 1.75 -9.11
N PHE A 58 8.37 1.61 -8.29
CA PHE A 58 9.76 1.80 -8.70
C PHE A 58 10.74 1.05 -7.78
N VAL A 59 11.87 0.66 -8.39
CA VAL A 59 13.09 0.20 -7.71
C VAL A 59 14.22 1.07 -8.24
N VAL A 60 14.73 1.96 -7.40
CA VAL A 60 15.80 2.91 -7.75
C VAL A 60 17.02 2.61 -6.94
N VAL A 61 18.14 2.43 -7.61
CA VAL A 61 19.47 2.34 -7.04
C VAL A 61 20.20 3.64 -7.37
N GLY A 62 20.77 4.28 -6.36
CA GLY A 62 21.64 5.45 -6.52
C GLY A 62 23.00 5.20 -5.89
N ASP A 63 24.04 5.85 -6.41
CA ASP A 63 25.37 5.86 -5.80
C ASP A 63 25.42 6.73 -4.54
N TYR A 64 26.61 6.88 -3.97
CA TYR A 64 26.84 7.69 -2.77
C TYR A 64 26.46 9.17 -2.97
N GLU A 65 26.59 9.71 -4.16
CA GLU A 65 26.17 11.07 -4.50
C GLU A 65 24.68 11.20 -4.75
N GLY A 66 23.96 10.06 -4.81
CA GLY A 66 22.53 9.99 -5.15
C GLY A 66 22.25 10.03 -6.65
N LYS A 67 23.23 9.76 -7.52
CA LYS A 67 23.06 9.61 -8.96
C LYS A 67 22.45 8.24 -9.26
N ARG A 68 21.39 8.20 -10.08
CA ARG A 68 20.63 6.98 -10.34
C ARG A 68 21.35 6.04 -11.31
N TYR A 69 21.36 4.76 -10.93
CA TYR A 69 21.78 3.61 -11.74
C TYR A 69 20.58 2.79 -12.22
N SER A 70 19.41 2.95 -11.59
CA SER A 70 18.16 2.37 -12.07
C SER A 70 16.98 3.31 -11.89
N HIS A 71 16.00 3.22 -12.80
CA HIS A 71 14.74 3.94 -12.73
C HIS A 71 13.74 3.34 -13.74
N PRO A 72 12.39 3.27 -13.43
CA PRO A 72 11.38 2.81 -14.39
C PRO A 72 11.31 3.62 -15.68
N VAL A 73 11.71 4.89 -15.62
CA VAL A 73 11.85 5.78 -16.78
C VAL A 73 13.32 5.90 -17.11
N PRO A 74 13.83 5.26 -18.21
CA PRO A 74 15.26 5.15 -18.50
C PRO A 74 15.99 6.51 -18.63
N GLU A 75 15.30 7.56 -19.10
CA GLU A 75 15.84 8.91 -19.25
C GLU A 75 16.20 9.59 -17.91
N ARG A 76 15.81 8.97 -16.80
CA ARG A 76 16.14 9.43 -15.46
C ARG A 76 17.41 8.78 -14.88
N ILE A 77 17.95 7.75 -15.54
CA ILE A 77 19.23 7.15 -15.18
C ILE A 77 20.34 8.19 -15.42
N GLY A 78 21.31 8.22 -14.54
CA GLY A 78 22.37 9.23 -14.55
C GLY A 78 22.01 10.60 -13.96
N LYS A 79 20.72 10.83 -13.61
CA LYS A 79 20.27 12.06 -12.92
C LYS A 79 20.18 11.83 -11.40
N TYR A 80 20.29 12.89 -10.63
CA TYR A 80 20.21 12.81 -9.17
C TYR A 80 18.81 12.45 -8.67
N MET A 81 18.76 11.69 -7.58
CA MET A 81 17.53 11.34 -6.89
C MET A 81 16.84 12.59 -6.33
N VAL A 82 15.51 12.59 -6.40
CA VAL A 82 14.67 13.69 -5.90
C VAL A 82 13.88 13.21 -4.69
N GLY A 83 13.59 14.12 -3.75
CA GLY A 83 12.78 13.83 -2.56
C GLY A 83 13.39 14.34 -1.26
N GLY A 84 14.69 14.68 -1.26
CA GLY A 84 15.38 15.25 -0.10
C GLY A 84 15.53 14.28 1.08
N ASP A 85 15.23 12.99 0.87
CA ASP A 85 15.15 11.97 1.92
C ASP A 85 16.23 10.89 1.80
N ASN A 86 17.42 11.21 1.24
CA ASN A 86 18.53 10.24 1.10
C ASN A 86 19.55 10.28 2.25
N GLU A 87 19.61 11.39 2.97
CA GLU A 87 20.67 11.69 3.95
C GLU A 87 20.81 10.60 5.02
N ARG A 88 19.69 10.10 5.57
CA ARG A 88 19.74 9.06 6.60
C ARG A 88 20.34 7.75 6.09
N ALA A 89 20.15 7.40 4.82
CA ALA A 89 20.75 6.21 4.24
C ALA A 89 22.21 6.44 3.84
N LEU A 90 22.51 7.55 3.14
CA LEU A 90 23.82 7.82 2.57
C LEU A 90 24.84 8.32 3.58
N VAL A 91 24.41 9.08 4.61
CA VAL A 91 25.31 9.66 5.61
C VAL A 91 25.29 8.86 6.91
N GLN A 92 24.12 8.44 7.39
CA GLN A 92 23.98 7.78 8.68
C GLN A 92 23.95 6.24 8.57
N GLY A 93 23.91 5.67 7.35
CA GLY A 93 23.86 4.23 7.12
C GLY A 93 22.57 3.57 7.63
N GLN A 94 21.47 4.33 7.79
CA GLN A 94 20.23 3.85 8.38
C GLN A 94 19.25 3.38 7.31
N SER A 95 18.58 2.26 7.60
CA SER A 95 17.43 1.79 6.83
C SER A 95 16.14 2.34 7.44
N TYR A 96 15.23 2.87 6.61
CA TYR A 96 14.00 3.50 7.10
C TYR A 96 12.90 3.51 6.03
N VAL A 97 11.67 3.78 6.50
CA VAL A 97 10.52 4.07 5.65
C VAL A 97 10.28 5.58 5.62
N SER A 98 10.00 6.13 4.45
CA SER A 98 9.66 7.54 4.27
C SER A 98 8.46 7.71 3.34
N ILE A 99 7.74 8.82 3.51
CA ILE A 99 6.75 9.32 2.56
C ILE A 99 7.34 10.60 1.97
N ALA A 100 7.56 10.61 0.66
CA ALA A 100 8.10 11.79 -0.02
C ALA A 100 7.61 11.88 -1.47
N VAL A 101 7.67 13.09 -2.02
CA VAL A 101 7.35 13.35 -3.43
C VAL A 101 8.59 13.12 -4.28
N GLY A 102 8.52 12.16 -5.18
CA GLY A 102 9.58 11.85 -6.12
C GLY A 102 9.22 12.23 -7.56
N THR A 103 9.99 11.70 -8.51
CA THR A 103 9.79 11.94 -9.95
C THR A 103 8.50 11.33 -10.50
N LEU A 104 7.93 10.33 -9.81
CA LEU A 104 6.69 9.66 -10.19
C LEU A 104 5.49 10.10 -9.33
N GLY A 105 5.69 10.99 -8.36
CA GLY A 105 4.65 11.46 -7.46
C GLY A 105 4.87 11.10 -6.00
N PRO A 106 3.86 11.36 -5.14
CA PRO A 106 3.88 11.00 -3.73
C PRO A 106 3.97 9.49 -3.57
N SER A 107 4.90 9.01 -2.76
CA SER A 107 5.14 7.58 -2.59
C SER A 107 5.60 7.23 -1.19
N LEU A 108 5.19 6.05 -0.76
CA LEU A 108 5.70 5.37 0.42
C LEU A 108 6.90 4.53 0.01
N ARG A 109 8.06 4.74 0.66
CA ARG A 109 9.35 4.19 0.25
C ARG A 109 10.05 3.49 1.39
N GLY A 110 10.68 2.34 1.08
CA GLY A 110 11.75 1.78 1.88
C GLY A 110 13.09 2.27 1.34
N LYS A 111 13.97 2.75 2.21
CA LYS A 111 15.34 3.14 1.87
C LYS A 111 16.35 2.35 2.67
N VAL A 112 17.34 1.80 1.97
CA VAL A 112 18.36 0.94 2.56
C VAL A 112 19.72 1.32 1.95
N PRO A 113 20.77 1.58 2.77
CA PRO A 113 22.10 1.78 2.27
C PRO A 113 22.70 0.51 1.64
N ILE A 114 23.54 0.69 0.65
CA ILE A 114 24.33 -0.38 0.03
C ILE A 114 25.73 -0.28 0.58
N PHE A 115 26.22 -1.38 1.16
CA PHE A 115 27.58 -1.42 1.73
C PHE A 115 28.53 -2.23 0.83
N SER A 116 29.78 -1.80 0.79
CA SER A 116 30.88 -2.59 0.27
C SER A 116 31.21 -3.75 1.23
N SER A 117 32.03 -4.70 0.77
CA SER A 117 32.59 -5.73 1.65
C SER A 117 33.43 -5.16 2.80
N GLY A 118 33.93 -3.94 2.67
CA GLY A 118 34.68 -3.21 3.70
C GLY A 118 33.81 -2.41 4.66
N GLY A 119 32.47 -2.38 4.47
CA GLY A 119 31.54 -1.63 5.31
C GLY A 119 31.34 -0.17 4.92
N GLU A 120 31.91 0.27 3.80
CA GLU A 120 31.70 1.62 3.27
C GLU A 120 30.38 1.73 2.54
N ILE A 121 29.69 2.86 2.61
CA ILE A 121 28.45 3.11 1.91
C ILE A 121 28.75 3.40 0.45
N LEU A 122 28.30 2.52 -0.45
CA LEU A 122 28.41 2.66 -1.91
C LEU A 122 27.25 3.45 -2.51
N GLY A 123 26.09 3.43 -1.85
CA GLY A 123 24.89 4.05 -2.37
C GLY A 123 23.64 3.70 -1.58
N VAL A 124 22.49 3.86 -2.21
CA VAL A 124 21.17 3.64 -1.62
C VAL A 124 20.21 2.92 -2.57
N VAL A 125 19.43 2.00 -2.03
CA VAL A 125 18.25 1.44 -2.69
C VAL A 125 17.02 2.17 -2.18
N SER A 126 16.12 2.54 -3.08
CA SER A 126 14.80 3.09 -2.77
C SER A 126 13.74 2.31 -3.55
N VAL A 127 12.94 1.51 -2.85
CA VAL A 127 11.76 0.85 -3.40
C VAL A 127 10.54 1.58 -2.92
N GLY A 128 9.59 1.86 -3.81
CA GLY A 128 8.41 2.62 -3.44
C GLY A 128 7.15 2.21 -4.15
N TYR A 129 6.04 2.52 -3.49
CA TYR A 129 4.68 2.38 -3.97
C TYR A 129 4.01 3.74 -3.99
N LEU A 130 3.40 4.12 -5.12
CA LEU A 130 2.68 5.38 -5.23
C LEU A 130 1.43 5.36 -4.34
N ILE A 131 1.19 6.45 -3.62
CA ILE A 131 0.06 6.55 -2.69
C ILE A 131 -1.27 6.51 -3.44
N GLU A 132 -1.34 7.09 -4.63
CA GLU A 132 -2.52 7.04 -5.50
C GLU A 132 -2.88 5.60 -5.90
N THR A 133 -1.88 4.78 -6.29
CA THR A 133 -2.08 3.37 -6.65
C THR A 133 -2.61 2.55 -5.46
N VAL A 134 -2.17 2.87 -4.24
CA VAL A 134 -2.65 2.23 -3.01
C VAL A 134 -4.12 2.57 -2.74
N GLN A 135 -4.51 3.83 -2.95
CA GLN A 135 -5.89 4.27 -2.78
C GLN A 135 -6.83 3.66 -3.82
N ASP A 136 -6.41 3.55 -5.07
CA ASP A 136 -7.19 2.96 -6.16
C ASP A 136 -7.50 1.48 -5.92
N VAL A 137 -6.59 0.74 -5.29
CA VAL A 137 -6.81 -0.67 -4.94
C VAL A 137 -7.85 -0.82 -3.82
N ILE A 138 -7.94 0.12 -2.89
CA ILE A 138 -8.81 0.02 -1.71
C ILE A 138 -10.25 0.47 -2.01
N GLN A 139 -10.44 1.50 -2.84
CA GLN A 139 -11.75 2.09 -3.13
C GLN A 139 -12.82 1.07 -3.56
N PRO A 140 -12.59 0.15 -4.50
CA PRO A 140 -13.60 -0.81 -4.94
C PRO A 140 -14.02 -1.78 -3.82
N TYR A 141 -13.14 -2.10 -2.88
CA TYR A 141 -13.47 -2.96 -1.74
C TYR A 141 -14.37 -2.24 -0.73
N GLN A 142 -14.13 -0.96 -0.47
CA GLN A 142 -14.97 -0.17 0.43
C GLN A 142 -16.39 -0.01 -0.10
N GLN A 143 -16.56 0.28 -1.39
CA GLN A 143 -17.87 0.38 -2.02
C GLN A 143 -18.63 -0.96 -1.95
N ARG A 144 -17.96 -2.06 -2.27
CA ARG A 144 -18.56 -3.40 -2.22
C ARG A 144 -18.99 -3.77 -0.81
N LEU A 145 -18.19 -3.47 0.22
CA LEU A 145 -18.55 -3.69 1.61
C LEU A 145 -19.78 -2.87 2.02
N LEU A 146 -19.86 -1.61 1.61
CA LEU A 146 -21.00 -0.73 1.87
C LEU A 146 -22.29 -1.32 1.27
N PHE A 147 -22.24 -1.84 0.04
CA PHE A 147 -23.39 -2.50 -0.59
C PHE A 147 -23.86 -3.74 0.19
N TRP A 148 -22.94 -4.54 0.70
CA TRP A 148 -23.29 -5.70 1.52
C TRP A 148 -23.94 -5.30 2.84
N ILE A 149 -23.43 -4.26 3.50
CA ILE A 149 -24.01 -3.73 4.75
C ILE A 149 -25.42 -3.19 4.49
N LEU A 150 -25.62 -2.38 3.46
CA LEU A 150 -26.92 -1.85 3.08
C LEU A 150 -27.91 -2.96 2.72
N GLY A 151 -27.47 -3.99 2.00
CA GLY A 151 -28.26 -5.17 1.69
C GLY A 151 -28.73 -5.91 2.94
N LEU A 152 -27.83 -6.11 3.91
CA LEU A 152 -28.17 -6.76 5.18
C LEU A 152 -29.21 -5.94 5.98
N PHE A 153 -29.05 -4.61 6.02
CA PHE A 153 -30.03 -3.73 6.66
C PHE A 153 -31.39 -3.77 5.98
N ALA A 154 -31.43 -3.80 4.65
CA ALA A 154 -32.67 -3.89 3.88
C ALA A 154 -33.40 -5.21 4.16
N VAL A 155 -32.69 -6.34 4.19
CA VAL A 155 -33.26 -7.64 4.54
C VAL A 155 -33.81 -7.66 5.96
N GLY A 156 -33.07 -7.10 6.93
CA GLY A 156 -33.51 -6.95 8.31
C GLY A 156 -34.78 -6.09 8.45
N ALA A 157 -34.83 -4.95 7.76
CA ALA A 157 -36.00 -4.08 7.77
C ALA A 157 -37.23 -4.73 7.16
N LEU A 158 -37.07 -5.43 6.01
CA LEU A 158 -38.15 -6.17 5.37
C LEU A 158 -38.66 -7.30 6.27
N GLY A 159 -37.77 -8.06 6.91
CA GLY A 159 -38.12 -9.10 7.87
C GLY A 159 -38.92 -8.56 9.06
N THR A 160 -38.45 -7.47 9.64
CA THR A 160 -39.15 -6.80 10.76
C THR A 160 -40.51 -6.27 10.33
N TRP A 161 -40.60 -5.66 9.16
CA TRP A 161 -41.87 -5.19 8.60
C TRP A 161 -42.86 -6.32 8.36
N PHE A 162 -42.39 -7.45 7.81
CA PHE A 162 -43.23 -8.61 7.56
C PHE A 162 -43.78 -9.21 8.86
N ILE A 163 -42.92 -9.39 9.87
CA ILE A 163 -43.32 -9.88 11.19
C ILE A 163 -44.35 -8.92 11.85
N ALA A 164 -44.06 -7.61 11.83
CA ALA A 164 -44.97 -6.63 12.38
C ALA A 164 -46.33 -6.61 11.69
N ARG A 165 -46.34 -6.79 10.37
CA ARG A 165 -47.59 -6.90 9.57
C ARG A 165 -48.36 -8.15 9.93
N GLU A 166 -47.71 -9.30 10.09
CA GLU A 166 -48.36 -10.57 10.43
C GLU A 166 -48.93 -10.54 11.85
N VAL A 167 -48.17 -10.03 12.82
CA VAL A 167 -48.62 -9.82 14.20
C VAL A 167 -49.84 -8.89 14.24
N LYS A 168 -49.79 -7.76 13.51
CA LYS A 168 -50.93 -6.84 13.40
C LYS A 168 -52.16 -7.52 12.81
N ARG A 169 -52.00 -8.36 11.82
CA ARG A 169 -53.10 -9.11 11.14
C ARG A 169 -53.67 -10.15 12.09
N SER A 170 -52.88 -10.82 12.88
CA SER A 170 -53.32 -11.85 13.86
C SER A 170 -54.04 -11.24 15.04
N ILE A 171 -53.60 -10.06 15.54
CA ILE A 171 -54.20 -9.42 16.72
C ILE A 171 -55.44 -8.59 16.35
N PHE A 172 -55.44 -7.89 15.22
CA PHE A 172 -56.57 -7.02 14.83
C PHE A 172 -57.53 -7.69 13.85
N GLY A 173 -57.32 -8.97 13.48
CA GLY A 173 -58.23 -9.78 12.66
C GLY A 173 -59.35 -10.43 13.47
N LEU A 174 -59.35 -10.30 14.78
CA LEU A 174 -60.48 -10.74 15.65
C LEU A 174 -61.55 -9.69 15.58
N GLU A 175 -62.71 -10.04 14.99
CA GLU A 175 -63.88 -9.14 14.94
C GLU A 175 -64.41 -8.88 16.34
N PRO A 176 -64.86 -7.65 16.67
CA PRO A 176 -65.31 -7.27 18.03
C PRO A 176 -66.41 -8.13 18.62
N TYR A 177 -67.18 -8.87 17.83
CA TYR A 177 -68.29 -9.73 18.29
C TYR A 177 -67.81 -11.12 18.74
N GLU A 178 -66.65 -11.61 18.35
CA GLU A 178 -66.08 -12.84 18.91
C GLU A 178 -65.65 -12.69 20.36
N ILE A 179 -65.25 -11.46 20.76
CA ILE A 179 -64.89 -11.14 22.15
C ILE A 179 -66.15 -11.09 23.03
N ALA A 180 -67.29 -10.67 22.49
CA ALA A 180 -68.55 -10.62 23.26
C ALA A 180 -69.17 -11.99 23.54
N GLY A 181 -68.81 -13.03 22.81
CA GLY A 181 -69.24 -14.44 23.03
C GLY A 181 -68.53 -15.13 24.20
N LEU A 182 -67.42 -14.63 24.67
CA LEU A 182 -66.64 -15.19 25.81
C LEU A 182 -67.12 -14.76 27.20
N TYR A 183 -68.04 -13.80 27.27
CA TYR A 183 -68.61 -13.27 28.54
C TYR A 183 -70.09 -13.64 28.73
N ARG A 184 -70.55 -14.73 28.20
CA ARG A 184 -71.85 -15.32 28.54
C ARG A 184 -71.71 -16.69 29.21
#